data_4a5af74d2c2d7bd7df8b55fbe8ca6e9e
#
_entry.id   4a5af74d2c2d7bd7df8b55fbe8ca6e9e
#
_cell.length_a   1.000
_cell.length_b   1.000
_cell.length_c   1.000
_cell.angle_alpha   90.00
_cell.angle_beta   90.00
_cell.angle_gamma   90.00
#
_symmetry.space_group_name_H-M   'P 1'
#
loop_
_entity.id
_entity.type
_entity.pdbx_description
1 polymer ?
#
loop_
_entity_poly.entity_id
_entity_poly.type
_entity_poly.pdbx_seq_one_letter_code
_entity_poly.pdbx_strand_id
1 'polypeptide(L)'
;LNPANFLWSKQYDLYANIDKESERYLQFEKWWGDFIQFNTSEIKWLVDKLFVGNELTTGKLTTEDGIKLDLRAITSPIITFVSDGDNISPPAQSAGWIADMYKDEQEIQARGKTIVYCLNHKVGHLAIFTATKVGKREDELFVENMDSIDILPPGLYELVVDTPEGEEVSGKLRSHYEARTIEDIKALGYNSVEDDRAFATVAKASEALSYMYDKLVHPWFKIYDNPEVANRLKNFRPLRLSYTLFADSINPWMKFFEDAATKAEQKR
;
A
#
# COMPACT_ATOMS: atom_id res chain seq x y z
N LEU A 1 7.40 10.48 8.96
CA LEU A 1 7.24 9.95 10.33
C LEU A 1 7.38 11.11 11.31
N ASN A 2 6.39 11.31 12.16
CA ASN A 2 6.45 12.28 13.26
C ASN A 2 6.85 11.55 14.55
N PRO A 3 8.13 11.62 14.98
CA PRO A 3 8.61 10.89 16.16
C PRO A 3 7.88 11.29 17.45
N ALA A 4 7.50 12.57 17.59
CA ALA A 4 6.78 13.04 18.75
C ALA A 4 5.38 12.42 18.86
N ASN A 5 4.69 12.26 17.73
CA ASN A 5 3.40 11.59 17.71
C ASN A 5 3.54 10.10 18.09
N PHE A 6 4.52 9.42 17.51
CA PHE A 6 4.76 8.00 17.78
C PHE A 6 5.18 7.73 19.24
N LEU A 7 6.12 8.50 19.76
CA LEU A 7 6.71 8.27 21.09
C LEU A 7 5.85 8.78 22.24
N TRP A 8 5.02 9.82 22.01
CA TRP A 8 4.29 10.50 23.10
C TRP A 8 2.79 10.50 22.91
N SER A 9 2.28 11.10 21.83
CA SER A 9 0.82 11.27 21.67
C SER A 9 0.10 9.93 21.59
N LYS A 10 0.59 9.01 20.78
CA LYS A 10 0.01 7.67 20.62
C LYS A 10 0.03 6.86 21.92
N GLN A 11 1.13 6.95 22.68
CA GLN A 11 1.25 6.24 23.96
C GLN A 11 0.35 6.85 25.02
N TYR A 12 0.23 8.18 25.03
CA TYR A 12 -0.68 8.89 25.93
C TYR A 12 -2.15 8.55 25.64
N ASP A 13 -2.54 8.56 24.37
CA ASP A 13 -3.90 8.19 23.94
C ASP A 13 -4.25 6.74 24.33
N LEU A 14 -3.31 5.82 24.15
CA LEU A 14 -3.44 4.44 24.58
C LEU A 14 -3.66 4.37 26.11
N TYR A 15 -2.82 5.05 26.89
CA TYR A 15 -2.91 5.07 28.34
C TYR A 15 -4.23 5.68 28.83
N ALA A 16 -4.67 6.77 28.21
CA ALA A 16 -5.89 7.47 28.55
C ALA A 16 -7.17 6.67 28.24
N ASN A 17 -7.10 5.75 27.26
CA ASN A 17 -8.24 4.97 26.75
C ASN A 17 -7.95 3.47 26.74
N ILE A 18 -7.25 2.95 27.74
CA ILE A 18 -6.69 1.61 27.73
C ILE A 18 -7.74 0.50 27.50
N ASP A 19 -8.90 0.60 28.13
CA ASP A 19 -9.98 -0.40 28.03
C ASP A 19 -10.55 -0.51 26.61
N LYS A 20 -10.49 0.59 25.84
CA LYS A 20 -11.02 0.65 24.48
C LYS A 20 -9.97 0.40 23.42
N GLU A 21 -8.75 0.88 23.64
CA GLU A 21 -7.71 0.93 22.62
C GLU A 21 -6.66 -0.17 22.73
N SER A 22 -6.56 -0.85 23.89
CA SER A 22 -5.48 -1.82 24.13
C SER A 22 -5.50 -3.00 23.15
N GLU A 23 -6.66 -3.61 22.92
CA GLU A 23 -6.77 -4.75 22.01
C GLU A 23 -6.45 -4.35 20.57
N ARG A 24 -7.02 -3.24 20.10
CA ARG A 24 -6.74 -2.67 18.77
C ARG A 24 -5.27 -2.33 18.61
N TYR A 25 -4.66 -1.73 19.63
CA TYR A 25 -3.23 -1.38 19.62
C TYR A 25 -2.36 -2.63 19.50
N LEU A 26 -2.62 -3.65 20.30
CA LEU A 26 -1.84 -4.90 20.26
C LEU A 26 -1.98 -5.63 18.94
N GLN A 27 -3.18 -5.68 18.37
CA GLN A 27 -3.42 -6.28 17.05
C GLN A 27 -2.67 -5.52 15.95
N PHE A 28 -2.72 -4.18 15.99
CA PHE A 28 -2.02 -3.36 15.03
C PHE A 28 -0.50 -3.49 15.15
N GLU A 29 0.05 -3.43 16.36
CA GLU A 29 1.50 -3.54 16.58
C GLU A 29 2.03 -4.93 16.21
N LYS A 30 1.25 -5.98 16.46
CA LYS A 30 1.59 -7.33 16.04
C LYS A 30 1.64 -7.45 14.51
N TRP A 31 0.63 -6.91 13.82
CA TRP A 31 0.59 -6.89 12.37
C TRP A 31 1.70 -6.01 11.78
N TRP A 32 1.89 -4.80 12.31
CA TRP A 32 2.90 -3.85 11.84
C TRP A 32 4.33 -4.31 12.13
N GLY A 33 4.53 -4.98 13.25
CA GLY A 33 5.84 -5.53 13.64
C GLY A 33 6.21 -6.82 12.91
N ASP A 34 5.27 -7.47 12.26
CA ASP A 34 5.54 -8.61 11.40
C ASP A 34 6.09 -8.14 10.04
N PHE A 35 6.78 -9.01 9.34
CA PHE A 35 7.35 -8.68 8.05
C PHE A 35 7.57 -9.91 7.18
N ILE A 36 7.31 -9.74 5.92
CA ILE A 36 7.64 -10.68 4.86
C ILE A 36 9.06 -10.37 4.40
N GLN A 37 9.88 -11.38 4.28
CA GLN A 37 11.25 -11.23 3.78
C GLN A 37 11.26 -11.47 2.27
N PHE A 38 11.84 -10.52 1.55
CA PHE A 38 12.25 -10.69 0.17
C PHE A 38 13.74 -10.97 0.12
N ASN A 39 14.17 -11.81 -0.79
CA ASN A 39 15.59 -11.94 -1.08
C ASN A 39 16.08 -10.76 -1.95
N THR A 40 17.39 -10.61 -2.05
CA THR A 40 18.00 -9.49 -2.78
C THR A 40 17.58 -9.45 -4.25
N SER A 41 17.46 -10.60 -4.90
CA SER A 41 17.06 -10.69 -6.31
C SER A 41 15.61 -10.27 -6.53
N GLU A 42 14.70 -10.66 -5.63
CA GLU A 42 13.30 -10.24 -5.66
C GLU A 42 13.14 -8.73 -5.50
N ILE A 43 13.83 -8.15 -4.49
CA ILE A 43 13.79 -6.68 -4.29
C ILE A 43 14.37 -5.96 -5.50
N LYS A 44 15.51 -6.41 -6.01
CA LYS A 44 16.14 -5.82 -7.20
C LYS A 44 15.21 -5.90 -8.40
N TRP A 45 14.58 -7.04 -8.63
CA TRP A 45 13.63 -7.22 -9.71
C TRP A 45 12.43 -6.26 -9.59
N LEU A 46 11.82 -6.15 -8.40
CA LEU A 46 10.72 -5.22 -8.16
C LEU A 46 11.12 -3.77 -8.43
N VAL A 47 12.28 -3.35 -7.92
CA VAL A 47 12.77 -1.99 -8.11
C VAL A 47 13.07 -1.72 -9.58
N ASP A 48 13.85 -2.58 -10.23
CA ASP A 48 14.31 -2.36 -11.61
C ASP A 48 13.14 -2.43 -12.60
N LYS A 49 12.22 -3.38 -12.42
CA LYS A 49 11.16 -3.66 -13.39
C LYS A 49 9.89 -2.83 -13.18
N LEU A 50 9.48 -2.66 -11.93
CA LEU A 50 8.22 -2.00 -11.62
C LEU A 50 8.41 -0.53 -11.24
N PHE A 51 9.27 -0.24 -10.25
CA PHE A 51 9.38 1.13 -9.73
C PHE A 51 10.20 2.06 -10.62
N VAL A 52 11.31 1.59 -11.17
CA VAL A 52 12.19 2.40 -12.04
C VAL A 52 11.84 2.20 -13.50
N GLY A 53 11.64 0.93 -13.91
CA GLY A 53 11.43 0.57 -15.31
C GLY A 53 10.04 0.81 -15.83
N ASN A 54 9.02 0.86 -14.95
CA ASN A 54 7.60 0.91 -15.31
C ASN A 54 7.24 -0.09 -16.44
N GLU A 55 7.86 -1.29 -16.39
CA GLU A 55 7.78 -2.25 -17.48
C GLU A 55 6.40 -2.90 -17.61
N LEU A 56 5.59 -2.91 -16.53
CA LEU A 56 4.26 -3.50 -16.54
C LEU A 56 3.28 -2.67 -17.37
N THR A 57 3.17 -1.37 -17.12
CA THR A 57 2.25 -0.48 -17.87
C THR A 57 2.73 -0.25 -19.29
N THR A 58 4.05 -0.20 -19.50
CA THR A 58 4.65 -0.07 -20.84
C THR A 58 4.63 -1.39 -21.64
N GLY A 59 4.15 -2.49 -21.04
CA GLY A 59 4.04 -3.79 -21.68
C GLY A 59 5.39 -4.40 -22.08
N LYS A 60 6.46 -4.08 -21.35
CA LYS A 60 7.81 -4.64 -21.55
C LYS A 60 8.13 -5.77 -20.59
N LEU A 61 7.34 -5.91 -19.53
CA LEU A 61 7.56 -6.90 -18.49
C LEU A 61 7.42 -8.32 -19.04
N THR A 62 8.44 -9.13 -18.76
CA THR A 62 8.45 -10.56 -19.09
C THR A 62 8.80 -11.37 -17.87
N THR A 63 8.19 -12.55 -17.75
CA THR A 63 8.55 -13.56 -16.74
C THR A 63 9.90 -14.21 -17.09
N GLU A 64 10.47 -14.97 -16.16
CA GLU A 64 11.75 -15.69 -16.37
C GLU A 64 11.68 -16.68 -17.54
N ASP A 65 10.53 -17.29 -17.76
CA ASP A 65 10.26 -18.20 -18.89
C ASP A 65 9.88 -17.48 -20.20
N GLY A 66 10.00 -16.14 -20.22
CA GLY A 66 9.85 -15.32 -21.43
C GLY A 66 8.40 -14.97 -21.78
N ILE A 67 7.43 -15.23 -20.90
CA ILE A 67 6.04 -14.84 -21.12
C ILE A 67 5.90 -13.33 -20.90
N LYS A 68 5.39 -12.64 -21.92
CA LYS A 68 5.10 -11.21 -21.83
C LYS A 68 3.84 -10.98 -21.01
N LEU A 69 3.94 -10.13 -20.00
CA LEU A 69 2.81 -9.70 -19.19
C LEU A 69 2.20 -8.44 -19.79
N ASP A 70 0.89 -8.48 -20.01
CA ASP A 70 0.13 -7.34 -20.54
C ASP A 70 -1.17 -7.19 -19.75
N LEU A 71 -1.31 -6.09 -19.00
CA LEU A 71 -2.53 -5.78 -18.26
C LEU A 71 -3.75 -5.66 -19.17
N ARG A 72 -3.55 -5.37 -20.46
CA ARG A 72 -4.64 -5.36 -21.45
C ARG A 72 -5.23 -6.73 -21.72
N ALA A 73 -4.55 -7.82 -21.33
CA ALA A 73 -5.06 -9.18 -21.43
C ALA A 73 -6.08 -9.53 -20.34
N ILE A 74 -6.18 -8.76 -19.26
CA ILE A 74 -7.18 -8.96 -18.21
C ILE A 74 -8.57 -8.76 -18.82
N THR A 75 -9.45 -9.74 -18.69
CA THR A 75 -10.80 -9.73 -19.26
C THR A 75 -11.88 -9.31 -18.26
N SER A 76 -11.64 -9.51 -16.99
CA SER A 76 -12.53 -9.05 -15.91
C SER A 76 -12.50 -7.52 -15.77
N PRO A 77 -13.58 -6.91 -15.25
CA PRO A 77 -13.53 -5.52 -14.80
C PRO A 77 -12.38 -5.28 -13.81
N ILE A 78 -11.78 -4.11 -13.89
CA ILE A 78 -10.71 -3.69 -12.98
C ILE A 78 -11.25 -2.58 -12.09
N ILE A 79 -11.15 -2.78 -10.77
CA ILE A 79 -11.54 -1.79 -9.78
C ILE A 79 -10.29 -1.26 -9.11
N THR A 80 -10.10 0.06 -9.13
CA THR A 80 -8.96 0.74 -8.51
C THR A 80 -9.45 1.64 -7.38
N PHE A 81 -8.97 1.40 -6.17
CA PHE A 81 -9.16 2.33 -5.07
C PHE A 81 -8.07 3.40 -5.09
N VAL A 82 -8.49 4.65 -5.05
CA VAL A 82 -7.62 5.83 -5.13
C VAL A 82 -7.85 6.71 -3.91
N SER A 83 -6.81 7.22 -3.29
CA SER A 83 -6.94 8.07 -2.10
C SER A 83 -6.10 9.34 -2.19
N ASP A 84 -6.73 10.50 -2.00
CA ASP A 84 -6.04 11.79 -1.93
C ASP A 84 -5.19 11.96 -0.66
N GLY A 85 -5.55 11.25 0.41
CA GLY A 85 -4.80 11.26 1.66
C GLY A 85 -3.58 10.34 1.65
N ASP A 86 -3.36 9.59 0.58
CA ASP A 86 -2.24 8.67 0.44
C ASP A 86 -1.00 9.40 -0.07
N ASN A 87 -0.01 9.59 0.79
CA ASN A 87 1.26 10.22 0.45
C ASN A 87 2.34 9.22 -0.01
N ILE A 88 2.02 7.93 -0.07
CA ILE A 88 2.92 6.87 -0.54
C ILE A 88 2.56 6.45 -1.96
N SER A 89 1.27 6.22 -2.22
CA SER A 89 0.70 5.97 -3.54
C SER A 89 -0.42 6.96 -3.86
N PRO A 90 -0.05 8.22 -4.14
CA PRO A 90 -1.02 9.27 -4.45
C PRO A 90 -1.85 8.94 -5.70
N PRO A 91 -2.94 9.66 -5.96
CA PRO A 91 -3.83 9.41 -7.09
C PRO A 91 -3.12 9.25 -8.44
N ALA A 92 -2.09 10.07 -8.68
CA ALA A 92 -1.26 9.96 -9.89
C ALA A 92 -0.62 8.58 -10.09
N GLN A 93 -0.23 7.91 -9.01
CA GLN A 93 0.37 6.57 -9.07
C GLN A 93 -0.69 5.47 -9.07
N SER A 94 -1.76 5.64 -8.29
CA SER A 94 -2.82 4.63 -8.18
C SER A 94 -3.66 4.50 -9.43
N ALA A 95 -3.92 5.61 -10.14
CA ALA A 95 -4.74 5.65 -11.35
C ALA A 95 -3.96 5.97 -12.63
N GLY A 96 -2.74 6.51 -12.53
CA GLY A 96 -1.94 6.96 -13.68
C GLY A 96 -1.67 5.89 -14.72
N TRP A 97 -1.59 4.61 -14.30
CA TRP A 97 -1.43 3.47 -15.19
C TRP A 97 -2.51 3.42 -16.29
N ILE A 98 -3.71 3.94 -16.03
CA ILE A 98 -4.81 3.99 -17.02
C ILE A 98 -4.41 4.90 -18.18
N ALA A 99 -3.89 6.09 -17.87
CA ALA A 99 -3.44 7.05 -18.88
C ALA A 99 -2.14 6.62 -19.58
N ASP A 100 -1.28 5.82 -18.91
CA ASP A 100 -0.10 5.22 -19.53
C ASP A 100 -0.46 4.13 -20.55
N MET A 101 -1.53 3.40 -20.29
CA MET A 101 -1.91 2.24 -21.10
C MET A 101 -2.85 2.56 -22.24
N TYR A 102 -3.73 3.54 -22.08
CA TYR A 102 -4.78 3.86 -23.03
C TYR A 102 -4.68 5.31 -23.47
N LYS A 103 -4.80 5.52 -24.76
CA LYS A 103 -4.73 6.86 -25.36
C LYS A 103 -5.96 7.71 -25.02
N ASP A 104 -7.11 7.07 -25.06
CA ASP A 104 -8.42 7.67 -24.83
C ASP A 104 -9.41 6.60 -24.34
N GLU A 105 -10.57 7.04 -23.87
CA GLU A 105 -11.64 6.15 -23.42
C GLU A 105 -12.24 5.31 -24.54
N GLN A 106 -12.15 5.76 -25.80
CA GLN A 106 -12.59 5.01 -26.97
C GLN A 106 -11.73 3.75 -27.15
N GLU A 107 -10.42 3.81 -26.85
CA GLU A 107 -9.56 2.63 -26.89
C GLU A 107 -9.96 1.63 -25.81
N ILE A 108 -10.32 2.08 -24.59
CA ILE A 108 -10.83 1.21 -23.52
C ILE A 108 -12.09 0.50 -23.98
N GLN A 109 -13.04 1.25 -24.55
CA GLN A 109 -14.30 0.71 -25.08
C GLN A 109 -14.09 -0.27 -26.23
N ALA A 110 -13.23 0.09 -27.20
CA ALA A 110 -12.94 -0.75 -28.35
C ALA A 110 -12.28 -2.09 -27.96
N ARG A 111 -11.58 -2.11 -26.84
CA ARG A 111 -10.98 -3.34 -26.27
C ARG A 111 -11.94 -4.12 -25.38
N GLY A 112 -13.17 -3.67 -25.22
CA GLY A 112 -14.17 -4.32 -24.37
C GLY A 112 -13.78 -4.30 -22.88
N LYS A 113 -13.07 -3.27 -22.39
CA LYS A 113 -12.61 -3.17 -21.01
C LYS A 113 -13.55 -2.29 -20.18
N THR A 114 -13.81 -2.73 -18.95
CA THR A 114 -14.50 -1.94 -17.94
C THR A 114 -13.50 -1.63 -16.82
N ILE A 115 -13.22 -0.35 -16.61
CA ILE A 115 -12.32 0.14 -15.57
C ILE A 115 -13.12 1.08 -14.69
N VAL A 116 -13.12 0.80 -13.39
CA VAL A 116 -13.78 1.60 -12.38
C VAL A 116 -12.75 2.08 -11.36
N TYR A 117 -12.75 3.35 -11.02
CA TYR A 117 -11.99 3.83 -9.87
C TYR A 117 -12.93 4.45 -8.83
N CYS A 118 -12.56 4.33 -7.58
CA CYS A 118 -13.25 4.95 -6.45
C CYS A 118 -12.27 5.91 -5.77
N LEU A 119 -12.58 7.21 -5.79
CA LEU A 119 -11.75 8.24 -5.19
C LEU A 119 -12.22 8.54 -3.77
N ASN A 120 -11.33 8.38 -2.80
CA ASN A 120 -11.59 8.73 -1.41
C ASN A 120 -10.73 9.93 -0.98
N HIS A 121 -11.37 11.01 -0.53
CA HIS A 121 -10.69 12.26 -0.14
C HIS A 121 -10.23 12.29 1.32
N LYS A 122 -10.55 11.29 2.14
CA LYS A 122 -10.41 11.37 3.60
C LYS A 122 -9.46 10.34 4.21
N VAL A 123 -9.05 9.33 3.45
CA VAL A 123 -8.25 8.23 3.99
C VAL A 123 -6.82 8.28 3.49
N GLY A 124 -5.89 7.80 4.31
CA GLY A 124 -4.48 7.69 3.97
C GLY A 124 -4.11 6.29 3.49
N HIS A 125 -2.83 6.09 3.29
CA HIS A 125 -2.25 4.81 2.90
C HIS A 125 -2.64 3.70 3.88
N LEU A 126 -3.02 2.54 3.37
CA LEU A 126 -3.46 1.37 4.12
C LEU A 126 -4.78 1.54 4.91
N ALA A 127 -5.46 2.68 4.84
CA ALA A 127 -6.67 2.91 5.63
C ALA A 127 -7.79 1.90 5.30
N ILE A 128 -7.88 1.44 4.06
CA ILE A 128 -8.80 0.37 3.63
C ILE A 128 -8.55 -0.95 4.39
N PHE A 129 -7.30 -1.22 4.81
CA PHE A 129 -6.93 -2.45 5.51
C PHE A 129 -6.89 -2.30 7.02
N THR A 130 -6.68 -1.10 7.54
CA THR A 130 -6.36 -0.87 8.96
C THR A 130 -7.45 -0.15 9.74
N ALA A 131 -8.25 0.66 9.08
CA ALA A 131 -9.34 1.41 9.72
C ALA A 131 -10.64 0.62 9.62
N THR A 132 -11.05 -0.05 10.69
CA THR A 132 -12.25 -0.91 10.73
C THR A 132 -13.51 -0.23 10.20
N LYS A 133 -13.70 1.07 10.49
CA LYS A 133 -14.84 1.83 9.96
C LYS A 133 -14.74 2.09 8.47
N VAL A 134 -13.54 2.39 7.98
CA VAL A 134 -13.28 2.64 6.55
C VAL A 134 -13.33 1.32 5.79
N GLY A 135 -12.63 0.28 6.24
CA GLY A 135 -12.60 -1.02 5.59
C GLY A 135 -14.00 -1.61 5.41
N LYS A 136 -14.82 -1.65 6.48
CA LYS A 136 -16.20 -2.14 6.37
C LYS A 136 -17.04 -1.34 5.39
N ARG A 137 -16.90 -0.02 5.37
CA ARG A 137 -17.65 0.84 4.47
C ARG A 137 -17.27 0.61 3.01
N GLU A 138 -15.98 0.51 2.74
CA GLU A 138 -15.49 0.27 1.37
C GLU A 138 -15.78 -1.16 0.92
N ASP A 139 -15.64 -2.16 1.81
CA ASP A 139 -16.02 -3.55 1.54
C ASP A 139 -17.51 -3.66 1.19
N GLU A 140 -18.39 -3.06 2.00
CA GLU A 140 -19.84 -3.04 1.74
C GLU A 140 -20.13 -2.35 0.40
N LEU A 141 -19.46 -1.21 0.11
CA LEU A 141 -19.62 -0.49 -1.13
C LEU A 141 -19.23 -1.35 -2.35
N PHE A 142 -18.08 -2.01 -2.31
CA PHE A 142 -17.63 -2.85 -3.43
C PHE A 142 -18.51 -4.07 -3.60
N VAL A 143 -18.86 -4.77 -2.53
CA VAL A 143 -19.73 -5.96 -2.59
C VAL A 143 -21.12 -5.62 -3.11
N GLU A 144 -21.74 -4.54 -2.62
CA GLU A 144 -23.06 -4.11 -3.09
C GLU A 144 -23.08 -3.66 -4.56
N ASN A 145 -21.93 -3.21 -5.09
CA ASN A 145 -21.82 -2.72 -6.47
C ASN A 145 -21.25 -3.74 -7.45
N MET A 146 -20.83 -4.93 -7.00
CA MET A 146 -20.16 -5.93 -7.82
C MET A 146 -21.00 -6.36 -9.04
N ASP A 147 -22.27 -6.71 -8.78
CA ASP A 147 -23.20 -7.12 -9.85
C ASP A 147 -23.46 -5.96 -10.85
N SER A 148 -23.44 -4.72 -10.38
CA SER A 148 -23.61 -3.55 -11.21
C SER A 148 -22.38 -3.29 -12.09
N ILE A 149 -21.18 -3.55 -11.56
CA ILE A 149 -19.92 -3.41 -12.32
C ILE A 149 -19.86 -4.41 -13.46
N ASP A 150 -20.32 -5.63 -13.25
CA ASP A 150 -20.31 -6.70 -14.25
C ASP A 150 -21.21 -6.39 -15.47
N ILE A 151 -22.26 -5.58 -15.28
CA ILE A 151 -23.18 -5.20 -16.34
C ILE A 151 -22.87 -3.83 -16.96
N LEU A 152 -21.85 -3.09 -16.46
CA LEU A 152 -21.45 -1.82 -17.06
C LEU A 152 -20.94 -2.05 -18.48
N PRO A 153 -21.35 -1.20 -19.44
CA PRO A 153 -20.72 -1.19 -20.75
C PRO A 153 -19.20 -0.96 -20.65
N PRO A 154 -18.42 -1.45 -21.61
CA PRO A 154 -17.00 -1.13 -21.67
C PRO A 154 -16.75 0.39 -21.62
N GLY A 155 -15.85 0.81 -20.73
CA GLY A 155 -15.55 2.23 -20.51
C GLY A 155 -14.73 2.48 -19.26
N LEU A 156 -14.49 3.74 -18.99
CA LEU A 156 -13.84 4.25 -17.79
C LEU A 156 -14.89 4.97 -16.93
N TYR A 157 -14.96 4.59 -15.66
CA TYR A 157 -15.97 5.09 -14.73
C TYR A 157 -15.37 5.46 -13.38
N GLU A 158 -15.96 6.46 -12.76
CA GLU A 158 -15.78 6.72 -11.34
C GLU A 158 -17.00 6.18 -10.57
N LEU A 159 -16.73 5.41 -9.50
CA LEU A 159 -17.74 5.07 -8.52
C LEU A 159 -17.83 6.22 -7.51
N VAL A 160 -18.82 7.08 -7.70
CA VAL A 160 -19.08 8.23 -6.82
C VAL A 160 -19.95 7.79 -5.66
N VAL A 161 -19.49 8.10 -4.45
CA VAL A 161 -20.23 7.80 -3.22
C VAL A 161 -20.90 9.06 -2.71
N ASP A 162 -22.24 9.06 -2.71
CA ASP A 162 -23.04 10.15 -2.17
C ASP A 162 -22.96 10.14 -0.65
N THR A 163 -22.09 10.94 -0.08
CA THR A 163 -22.01 11.14 1.37
C THR A 163 -22.76 12.42 1.70
N PRO A 164 -23.88 12.37 2.43
CA PRO A 164 -24.51 13.57 2.95
C PRO A 164 -23.52 14.35 3.82
N GLU A 165 -23.35 15.63 3.59
CA GLU A 165 -22.53 16.47 4.46
C GLU A 165 -23.16 16.48 5.86
N GLY A 166 -22.42 15.99 6.86
CA GLY A 166 -22.75 16.16 8.27
C GLY A 166 -23.39 14.99 9.00
N GLU A 167 -23.67 13.86 8.37
CA GLU A 167 -24.17 12.68 9.08
C GLU A 167 -23.14 11.57 9.24
N GLU A 168 -22.94 11.09 10.47
CA GLU A 168 -22.41 9.75 10.72
C GLU A 168 -23.46 8.77 10.17
N VAL A 169 -23.20 8.26 8.96
CA VAL A 169 -24.19 7.49 8.19
C VAL A 169 -24.45 6.15 8.87
N SER A 170 -25.56 6.09 9.59
CA SER A 170 -26.25 4.86 9.95
C SER A 170 -27.22 4.47 8.82
N GLY A 171 -26.72 4.24 7.60
CA GLY A 171 -27.59 3.89 6.48
C GLY A 171 -26.79 3.36 5.28
N LYS A 172 -27.48 2.69 4.34
CA LYS A 172 -26.91 2.24 3.08
C LYS A 172 -26.30 3.42 2.34
N LEU A 173 -25.02 3.28 1.98
CA LEU A 173 -24.34 4.24 1.11
C LEU A 173 -25.02 4.23 -0.26
N ARG A 174 -25.35 5.40 -0.76
CA ARG A 174 -25.76 5.54 -2.13
C ARG A 174 -24.53 5.79 -2.99
N SER A 175 -24.46 5.09 -4.09
CA SER A 175 -23.38 5.25 -5.06
C SER A 175 -23.93 5.18 -6.47
N HIS A 176 -23.24 5.82 -7.39
CA HIS A 176 -23.55 5.80 -8.80
C HIS A 176 -22.26 5.83 -9.62
N TYR A 177 -22.37 5.45 -10.90
CA TYR A 177 -21.24 5.44 -11.81
C TYR A 177 -21.31 6.68 -12.72
N GLU A 178 -20.22 7.43 -12.77
CA GLU A 178 -20.03 8.50 -13.72
C GLU A 178 -19.00 8.11 -14.77
N ALA A 179 -19.38 8.23 -16.04
CA ALA A 179 -18.42 8.03 -17.13
C ALA A 179 -17.31 9.10 -17.06
N ARG A 180 -16.07 8.67 -17.18
CA ARG A 180 -14.88 9.52 -17.12
C ARG A 180 -14.04 9.39 -18.38
N THR A 181 -13.15 10.36 -18.57
CA THR A 181 -12.18 10.41 -19.65
C THR A 181 -10.77 10.19 -19.17
N ILE A 182 -9.85 9.97 -20.09
CA ILE A 182 -8.40 9.91 -19.72
C ILE A 182 -7.93 11.26 -19.17
N GLU A 183 -8.49 12.37 -19.59
CA GLU A 183 -8.15 13.69 -19.04
C GLU A 183 -8.58 13.85 -17.58
N ASP A 184 -9.68 13.21 -17.15
CA ASP A 184 -10.06 13.18 -15.73
C ASP A 184 -9.02 12.43 -14.89
N ILE A 185 -8.45 11.33 -15.39
CA ILE A 185 -7.35 10.62 -14.74
C ILE A 185 -6.11 11.51 -14.63
N LYS A 186 -5.75 12.21 -15.69
CA LYS A 186 -4.62 13.14 -15.70
C LYS A 186 -4.81 14.29 -14.72
N ALA A 187 -6.05 14.75 -14.55
CA ALA A 187 -6.39 15.80 -13.58
C ALA A 187 -6.17 15.37 -12.12
N LEU A 188 -6.09 14.06 -11.82
CA LEU A 188 -5.71 13.54 -10.50
C LEU A 188 -4.22 13.73 -10.17
N GLY A 189 -3.45 14.39 -11.02
CA GLY A 189 -2.03 14.67 -10.81
C GLY A 189 -1.09 13.79 -11.63
N TYR A 190 -1.52 13.36 -12.82
CA TYR A 190 -0.69 12.59 -13.74
C TYR A 190 0.64 13.27 -14.04
N ASN A 191 1.72 12.50 -14.13
CA ASN A 191 3.05 12.99 -14.42
C ASN A 191 3.13 13.55 -15.86
N SER A 192 3.82 14.68 -16.01
CA SER A 192 4.10 15.26 -17.31
C SER A 192 5.26 14.56 -18.03
N VAL A 193 5.39 14.81 -19.34
CA VAL A 193 6.58 14.36 -20.11
C VAL A 193 7.90 14.93 -19.55
N GLU A 194 7.83 16.10 -18.89
CA GLU A 194 9.00 16.71 -18.23
C GLU A 194 9.39 15.94 -16.96
N ASP A 195 8.41 15.49 -16.19
CA ASP A 195 8.64 14.63 -15.03
C ASP A 195 9.25 13.29 -15.45
N ASP A 196 8.76 12.69 -16.53
CA ASP A 196 9.31 11.46 -17.09
C ASP A 196 10.77 11.63 -17.52
N ARG A 197 11.13 12.76 -18.11
CA ARG A 197 12.52 13.08 -18.47
C ARG A 197 13.41 13.27 -17.24
N ALA A 198 12.90 13.96 -16.21
CA ALA A 198 13.60 14.10 -14.94
C ALA A 198 13.84 12.73 -14.29
N PHE A 199 12.82 11.88 -14.29
CA PHE A 199 12.90 10.53 -13.75
C PHE A 199 13.83 9.62 -14.55
N ALA A 200 13.91 9.76 -15.87
CA ALA A 200 14.86 9.04 -16.72
C ALA A 200 16.33 9.35 -16.32
N THR A 201 16.60 10.57 -15.86
CA THR A 201 17.92 10.94 -15.32
C THR A 201 18.21 10.20 -14.03
N VAL A 202 17.23 10.09 -13.14
CA VAL A 202 17.34 9.30 -11.89
C VAL A 202 17.57 7.82 -12.20
N ALA A 203 16.86 7.27 -13.18
CA ALA A 203 17.02 5.88 -13.62
C ALA A 203 18.46 5.63 -14.12
N LYS A 204 19.03 6.52 -14.92
CA LYS A 204 20.43 6.42 -15.39
C LYS A 204 21.46 6.53 -14.26
N ALA A 205 21.23 7.43 -13.30
CA ALA A 205 22.07 7.52 -12.10
C ALA A 205 21.97 6.23 -11.26
N SER A 206 20.78 5.67 -11.12
CA SER A 206 20.56 4.40 -10.41
C SER A 206 21.27 3.23 -11.09
N GLU A 207 21.19 3.12 -12.42
CA GLU A 207 21.96 2.11 -13.19
C GLU A 207 23.47 2.21 -12.92
N ALA A 208 24.02 3.43 -12.96
CA ALA A 208 25.44 3.66 -12.71
C ALA A 208 25.83 3.30 -11.27
N LEU A 209 25.01 3.68 -10.28
CA LEU A 209 25.23 3.33 -8.87
C LEU A 209 25.12 1.82 -8.65
N SER A 210 24.15 1.16 -9.26
CA SER A 210 24.01 -0.29 -9.19
C SER A 210 25.21 -1.00 -9.77
N TYR A 211 25.71 -0.53 -10.92
CA TYR A 211 26.92 -1.08 -11.52
C TYR A 211 28.14 -0.93 -10.62
N MET A 212 28.33 0.26 -10.03
CA MET A 212 29.43 0.49 -9.08
C MET A 212 29.29 -0.38 -7.84
N TYR A 213 28.10 -0.50 -7.29
CA TYR A 213 27.83 -1.37 -6.16
C TYR A 213 28.19 -2.83 -6.48
N ASP A 214 27.69 -3.35 -7.59
CA ASP A 214 27.91 -4.75 -7.99
C ASP A 214 29.40 -5.05 -8.22
N LYS A 215 30.19 -4.08 -8.67
CA LYS A 215 31.64 -4.25 -8.93
C LYS A 215 32.53 -4.00 -7.72
N LEU A 216 32.18 -3.00 -6.91
CA LEU A 216 33.10 -2.50 -5.87
C LEU A 216 32.66 -2.89 -4.45
N VAL A 217 31.36 -3.05 -4.21
CA VAL A 217 30.79 -3.20 -2.87
C VAL A 217 30.25 -4.61 -2.65
N HIS A 218 29.41 -5.10 -3.54
CA HIS A 218 28.76 -6.40 -3.42
C HIS A 218 29.72 -7.58 -3.20
N PRO A 219 30.90 -7.67 -3.84
CA PRO A 219 31.84 -8.77 -3.58
C PRO A 219 32.29 -8.87 -2.11
N TRP A 220 32.38 -7.73 -1.43
CA TRP A 220 32.74 -7.70 0.00
C TRP A 220 31.58 -8.14 0.89
N PHE A 221 30.34 -7.73 0.56
CA PHE A 221 29.16 -8.15 1.31
C PHE A 221 28.83 -9.61 1.10
N LYS A 222 29.12 -10.17 -0.07
CA LYS A 222 28.88 -11.58 -0.38
C LYS A 222 29.58 -12.55 0.58
N ILE A 223 30.68 -12.11 1.19
CA ILE A 223 31.41 -12.91 2.22
C ILE A 223 30.52 -13.10 3.48
N TYR A 224 29.66 -12.13 3.77
CA TYR A 224 28.76 -12.12 4.94
C TYR A 224 27.31 -12.52 4.58
N ASP A 225 27.03 -12.79 3.30
CA ASP A 225 25.71 -13.15 2.81
C ASP A 225 25.43 -14.62 3.09
N ASN A 226 25.07 -14.90 4.35
CA ASN A 226 24.63 -16.22 4.77
C ASN A 226 23.41 -16.11 5.70
N PRO A 227 22.56 -17.17 5.76
CA PRO A 227 21.33 -17.15 6.54
C PRO A 227 21.54 -16.87 8.04
N GLU A 228 22.68 -17.29 8.61
CA GLU A 228 22.96 -17.06 10.03
C GLU A 228 23.23 -15.58 10.32
N VAL A 229 24.04 -14.92 9.49
CA VAL A 229 24.29 -13.48 9.61
C VAL A 229 23.01 -12.68 9.39
N ALA A 230 22.22 -13.04 8.37
CA ALA A 230 20.94 -12.42 8.12
C ALA A 230 19.99 -12.53 9.33
N ASN A 231 19.88 -13.72 9.92
CA ASN A 231 19.07 -13.95 11.13
C ASN A 231 19.59 -13.17 12.35
N ARG A 232 20.90 -13.04 12.52
CA ARG A 232 21.48 -12.23 13.60
C ARG A 232 21.17 -10.75 13.39
N LEU A 233 21.41 -10.21 12.18
CA LEU A 233 21.13 -8.82 11.85
C LEU A 233 19.63 -8.47 11.95
N LYS A 234 18.75 -9.43 11.64
CA LYS A 234 17.30 -9.31 11.83
C LYS A 234 16.94 -8.96 13.28
N ASN A 235 17.60 -9.57 14.26
CA ASN A 235 17.33 -9.35 15.68
C ASN A 235 17.83 -7.97 16.17
N PHE A 236 18.75 -7.33 15.46
CA PHE A 236 19.27 -6.00 15.80
C PHE A 236 18.48 -4.83 15.14
N ARG A 237 17.42 -5.12 14.38
CA ARG A 237 16.55 -4.06 13.86
C ARG A 237 15.87 -3.33 15.03
N PRO A 238 15.81 -1.98 15.01
CA PRO A 238 15.23 -1.22 16.12
C PRO A 238 13.82 -1.65 16.51
N LEU A 239 12.94 -1.90 15.54
CA LEU A 239 11.57 -2.37 15.78
C LEU A 239 11.54 -3.79 16.33
N ARG A 240 12.46 -4.66 15.89
CA ARG A 240 12.57 -6.03 16.40
C ARG A 240 13.22 -6.08 17.77
N LEU A 241 14.17 -5.18 18.01
CA LEU A 241 14.83 -5.07 19.32
C LEU A 241 13.81 -4.69 20.40
N SER A 242 12.93 -3.74 20.13
CA SER A 242 11.85 -3.38 21.06
C SER A 242 10.91 -4.56 21.30
N TYR A 243 10.48 -5.26 20.25
CA TYR A 243 9.68 -6.49 20.40
C TYR A 243 10.41 -7.54 21.27
N THR A 244 11.69 -7.78 20.99
CA THR A 244 12.49 -8.77 21.75
C THR A 244 12.64 -8.39 23.22
N LEU A 245 12.79 -7.09 23.51
CA LEU A 245 12.92 -6.59 24.89
C LEU A 245 11.62 -6.68 25.70
N PHE A 246 10.47 -6.59 25.02
CA PHE A 246 9.15 -6.54 25.67
C PHE A 246 8.27 -7.76 25.40
N ALA A 247 8.75 -8.77 24.68
CA ALA A 247 7.99 -9.99 24.43
C ALA A 247 8.05 -10.94 25.65
N ASP A 248 6.88 -11.36 26.11
CA ASP A 248 6.73 -12.30 27.27
C ASP A 248 7.48 -13.61 27.08
N SER A 249 7.55 -14.08 25.82
CA SER A 249 8.24 -15.30 25.45
C SER A 249 9.76 -15.22 25.54
N ILE A 250 10.33 -14.01 25.58
CA ILE A 250 11.77 -13.76 25.50
C ILE A 250 12.29 -13.09 26.79
N ASN A 251 11.52 -12.16 27.33
CA ASN A 251 11.91 -11.39 28.51
C ASN A 251 11.13 -11.83 29.76
N PRO A 252 11.77 -12.57 30.70
CA PRO A 252 11.10 -13.09 31.90
C PRO A 252 10.55 -11.97 32.82
N TRP A 253 11.10 -10.76 32.73
CA TRP A 253 10.60 -9.62 33.51
C TRP A 253 9.20 -9.17 33.11
N MET A 254 8.79 -9.46 31.86
CA MET A 254 7.45 -9.10 31.38
C MET A 254 6.36 -9.84 32.15
N LYS A 255 6.56 -11.14 32.40
CA LYS A 255 5.64 -11.92 33.24
C LYS A 255 5.55 -11.39 34.67
N PHE A 256 6.67 -10.94 35.23
CA PHE A 256 6.66 -10.33 36.57
C PHE A 256 5.86 -9.01 36.57
N PHE A 257 5.97 -8.17 35.53
CA PHE A 257 5.18 -6.96 35.40
C PHE A 257 3.70 -7.25 35.16
N GLU A 258 3.37 -8.26 34.37
CA GLU A 258 2.00 -8.71 34.13
C GLU A 258 1.34 -9.20 35.43
N ASP A 259 2.03 -10.04 36.18
CA ASP A 259 1.58 -10.51 37.49
C ASP A 259 1.38 -9.37 38.50
N ALA A 260 2.29 -8.39 38.49
CA ALA A 260 2.18 -7.22 39.35
C ALA A 260 1.01 -6.30 38.94
N ALA A 261 0.78 -6.11 37.66
CA ALA A 261 -0.35 -5.34 37.13
C ALA A 261 -1.69 -6.01 37.47
N THR A 262 -1.81 -7.31 37.26
CA THR A 262 -3.00 -8.11 37.60
C THR A 262 -3.33 -8.03 39.10
N LYS A 263 -2.30 -8.13 39.95
CA LYS A 263 -2.50 -7.97 41.40
C LYS A 263 -2.90 -6.55 41.82
N ALA A 264 -2.45 -5.54 41.09
CA ALA A 264 -2.84 -4.14 41.34
C ALA A 264 -4.28 -3.89 40.89
N GLU A 265 -4.72 -4.49 39.78
CA GLU A 265 -6.07 -4.40 39.27
C GLU A 265 -7.10 -5.08 40.22
N GLN A 266 -6.75 -6.24 40.77
CA GLN A 266 -7.58 -6.96 41.75
C GLN A 266 -7.76 -6.21 43.09
N LYS A 267 -6.91 -5.22 43.37
CA LYS A 267 -6.98 -4.38 44.56
C LYS A 267 -7.76 -3.07 44.37
N ARG A 268 -8.18 -2.81 43.16
CA ARG A 268 -8.97 -1.62 42.76
C ARG A 268 -10.47 -1.94 42.77
#